data_42e07d7ccdfb810102bd6f2a6236b751
#
_entry.id   42e07d7ccdfb810102bd6f2a6236b751
#
_cell.length_a   1.000
_cell.length_b   1.000
_cell.length_c   1.000
_cell.angle_alpha   90.00
_cell.angle_beta   90.00
_cell.angle_gamma   90.00
#
_symmetry.space_group_name_H-M   'P 1'
#
loop_
_entity.id
_entity.type
_entity.pdbx_description
1 polymer ?
#
loop_
_entity_poly.entity_id
_entity_poly.type
_entity_poly.pdbx_seq_one_letter_code
_entity_poly.pdbx_strand_id
1 'polypeptide(L)'
;GGGGTHEDWTVWGVQEIVDDRDVIIVQPSMGKGSWYADAAVPGIDGNPKWETFFFEELVTWVDGTFKTDARREGRAVVGLSMGGYGAMSYAARHPDQFIAAAAFSGAVDTSRELISNWIGVSPVIDARVPYSIFGIWPLDTEVRQAHNPLNLAHNLAGMHLSFYFGNGNRGVLDNQNEYNPVNLFMGWIQEAEVHRMNFAMHDRLNQLGIAHQFHPYGDGMHSPGYWIRSFRQELPELMRVFDNPPEPVNRLVNGDFEAEGIVGNADNNDWQCLGQCGLDRGLELEHQGVSNGWVRNSNTEWNELYQEISVAKKTDYHLSAWIRTSGSKLTLLGVRGMDGATLVDTPISASADYALYQLAFNTGDHDVIRVFAGLQPGGDDAWLQLDDVFLAAGLAPPVAPVVPDEDPFEPFPNVPPEDDTNDGAPAKNSGGSAPVAGSGGGSIPLSALLLGLGFGVWRTISRSFSGRRTARAGLR
;
A
#
# COMPACT_ATOMS: atom_id res chain seq x y z
N GLY A 1 15.03 1.71 -9.46
CA GLY A 1 15.31 3.16 -9.30
C GLY A 1 15.18 3.94 -10.61
N GLY A 2 15.34 5.28 -10.56
CA GLY A 2 15.04 6.19 -11.69
C GLY A 2 15.80 5.95 -13.00
N GLY A 3 16.99 5.40 -12.94
CA GLY A 3 17.80 5.04 -14.12
C GLY A 3 18.10 3.55 -14.24
N GLY A 4 17.59 2.75 -13.32
CA GLY A 4 17.89 1.33 -13.17
C GLY A 4 17.08 0.41 -14.06
N THR A 5 17.45 -0.87 -14.03
CA THR A 5 16.79 -1.97 -14.73
C THR A 5 16.40 -3.06 -13.73
N HIS A 6 15.72 -4.10 -14.21
CA HIS A 6 15.42 -5.30 -13.42
C HIS A 6 16.69 -6.04 -12.95
N GLU A 7 17.83 -5.85 -13.64
CA GLU A 7 19.08 -6.54 -13.32
C GLU A 7 19.79 -5.98 -12.08
N ASP A 8 19.47 -4.75 -11.65
CA ASP A 8 20.21 -4.09 -10.56
C ASP A 8 20.19 -4.92 -9.27
N TRP A 9 19.03 -5.38 -8.84
CA TRP A 9 18.89 -6.22 -7.64
C TRP A 9 19.62 -7.56 -7.78
N THR A 10 19.63 -8.15 -8.96
CA THR A 10 20.38 -9.39 -9.25
C THR A 10 21.88 -9.14 -9.12
N VAL A 11 22.39 -8.05 -9.70
CA VAL A 11 23.81 -7.66 -9.60
C VAL A 11 24.21 -7.38 -8.14
N TRP A 12 23.31 -6.85 -7.34
CA TRP A 12 23.55 -6.56 -5.91
C TRP A 12 23.33 -7.78 -5.00
N GLY A 13 23.11 -8.96 -5.56
CA GLY A 13 23.04 -10.20 -4.80
C GLY A 13 21.72 -10.46 -4.12
N VAL A 14 20.59 -10.05 -4.72
CA VAL A 14 19.27 -10.34 -4.15
C VAL A 14 19.05 -11.84 -3.94
N GLN A 15 19.58 -12.68 -4.85
CA GLN A 15 19.42 -14.14 -4.76
C GLN A 15 20.09 -14.70 -3.50
N GLU A 16 21.29 -14.22 -3.17
CA GLU A 16 22.00 -14.62 -1.96
C GLU A 16 21.36 -14.09 -0.67
N ILE A 17 20.64 -12.96 -0.77
CA ILE A 17 19.90 -12.41 0.37
C ILE A 17 18.64 -13.22 0.63
N VAL A 18 17.95 -13.64 -0.43
CA VAL A 18 16.72 -14.45 -0.34
C VAL A 18 17.05 -15.89 0.09
N ASP A 19 18.19 -16.43 -0.42
CA ASP A 19 18.68 -17.76 -0.09
C ASP A 19 17.63 -18.86 -0.35
N ASP A 20 17.34 -19.69 0.64
CA ASP A 20 16.40 -20.82 0.56
C ASP A 20 14.97 -20.50 1.07
N ARG A 21 14.64 -19.22 1.27
CA ARG A 21 13.31 -18.82 1.73
C ARG A 21 12.24 -19.11 0.68
N ASP A 22 11.08 -19.55 1.16
CA ASP A 22 9.92 -19.85 0.31
C ASP A 22 9.24 -18.53 -0.14
N VAL A 23 9.88 -17.84 -1.10
CA VAL A 23 9.39 -16.58 -1.66
C VAL A 23 9.82 -16.43 -3.11
N ILE A 24 8.96 -15.84 -3.94
CA ILE A 24 9.23 -15.48 -5.33
C ILE A 24 9.53 -13.98 -5.39
N ILE A 25 10.70 -13.61 -5.93
CA ILE A 25 11.08 -12.22 -6.16
C ILE A 25 10.86 -11.87 -7.62
N VAL A 26 9.95 -10.93 -7.87
CA VAL A 26 9.66 -10.40 -9.21
C VAL A 26 10.32 -9.03 -9.35
N GLN A 27 11.17 -8.87 -10.36
CA GLN A 27 11.94 -7.65 -10.62
C GLN A 27 11.55 -7.07 -11.99
N PRO A 28 10.49 -6.25 -12.08
CA PRO A 28 10.05 -5.71 -13.35
C PRO A 28 10.93 -4.55 -13.83
N SER A 29 11.13 -4.44 -15.15
CA SER A 29 11.61 -3.21 -15.78
C SER A 29 10.44 -2.31 -16.13
N MET A 30 10.26 -1.22 -15.37
CA MET A 30 9.11 -0.33 -15.49
C MET A 30 9.42 0.98 -16.23
N GLY A 31 10.47 1.01 -17.04
CA GLY A 31 10.93 2.22 -17.76
C GLY A 31 11.70 3.21 -16.88
N LYS A 32 12.63 3.91 -17.51
CA LYS A 32 13.42 4.96 -16.83
C LYS A 32 12.60 6.23 -16.65
N GLY A 33 12.60 6.80 -15.46
CA GLY A 33 11.83 8.01 -15.18
C GLY A 33 10.32 7.86 -15.34
N SER A 34 9.78 6.65 -15.26
CA SER A 34 8.35 6.34 -15.44
C SER A 34 7.49 6.68 -14.22
N TRP A 35 8.11 6.73 -13.04
CA TRP A 35 7.41 6.88 -11.76
C TRP A 35 6.27 5.86 -11.56
N TYR A 36 6.40 4.67 -12.20
CA TYR A 36 5.48 3.55 -12.05
C TYR A 36 4.02 3.87 -12.36
N ALA A 37 3.74 4.97 -13.06
CA ALA A 37 2.40 5.46 -13.34
C ALA A 37 2.04 5.36 -14.82
N ASP A 38 0.75 5.36 -15.08
CA ASP A 38 0.22 5.61 -16.40
C ASP A 38 0.44 7.09 -16.73
N ALA A 39 1.07 7.38 -17.85
CA ALA A 39 1.38 8.75 -18.20
C ALA A 39 0.10 9.54 -18.48
N ALA A 40 -0.05 10.71 -17.84
CA ALA A 40 -1.21 11.57 -18.02
C ALA A 40 -1.27 12.19 -19.40
N VAL A 41 -0.10 12.39 -20.06
CA VAL A 41 -0.01 12.99 -21.39
C VAL A 41 0.66 12.01 -22.35
N PRO A 42 0.05 11.67 -23.49
CA PRO A 42 0.65 10.81 -24.51
C PRO A 42 1.96 11.39 -25.04
N GLY A 43 2.98 10.53 -25.14
CA GLY A 43 4.23 10.86 -25.84
C GLY A 43 4.14 10.59 -27.35
N ILE A 44 5.26 10.85 -28.07
CA ILE A 44 5.35 10.59 -29.50
C ILE A 44 5.20 9.07 -29.79
N ASP A 45 5.66 8.23 -28.87
CA ASP A 45 5.65 6.77 -29.00
C ASP A 45 4.43 6.12 -28.30
N GLY A 46 3.37 6.88 -28.07
CA GLY A 46 2.16 6.41 -27.39
C GLY A 46 2.07 6.85 -25.93
N ASN A 47 1.13 6.24 -25.21
CA ASN A 47 0.89 6.51 -23.78
C ASN A 47 1.36 5.31 -22.95
N PRO A 48 2.53 5.38 -22.32
CA PRO A 48 2.97 4.29 -21.45
C PRO A 48 2.06 4.16 -20.23
N LYS A 49 1.61 2.94 -20.02
CA LYS A 49 0.68 2.56 -18.95
C LYS A 49 1.37 1.58 -18.01
N TRP A 50 2.27 2.09 -17.15
CA TRP A 50 3.08 1.23 -16.30
C TRP A 50 2.31 0.67 -15.12
N GLU A 51 1.40 1.43 -14.54
CA GLU A 51 0.53 0.95 -13.47
C GLU A 51 -0.46 -0.11 -14.01
N THR A 52 -1.12 0.17 -15.14
CA THR A 52 -1.96 -0.80 -15.84
C THR A 52 -1.19 -2.09 -16.18
N PHE A 53 -0.01 -1.98 -16.77
CA PHE A 53 0.84 -3.14 -17.07
C PHE A 53 1.16 -3.96 -15.81
N PHE A 54 1.49 -3.29 -14.71
CA PHE A 54 1.84 -3.99 -13.47
C PHE A 54 0.68 -4.83 -12.93
N PHE A 55 -0.50 -4.24 -12.80
CA PHE A 55 -1.63 -4.91 -12.16
C PHE A 55 -2.40 -5.82 -13.12
N GLU A 56 -2.63 -5.40 -14.36
CA GLU A 56 -3.47 -6.15 -15.29
C GLU A 56 -2.69 -7.26 -16.03
N GLU A 57 -1.40 -7.05 -16.30
CA GLU A 57 -0.61 -8.00 -17.07
C GLU A 57 0.40 -8.76 -16.20
N LEU A 58 1.31 -8.05 -15.50
CA LEU A 58 2.43 -8.69 -14.79
C LEU A 58 1.95 -9.53 -13.60
N VAL A 59 1.16 -8.97 -12.69
CA VAL A 59 0.65 -9.70 -11.52
C VAL A 59 -0.18 -10.89 -11.96
N THR A 60 -1.09 -10.70 -12.91
CA THR A 60 -1.93 -11.76 -13.47
C THR A 60 -1.09 -12.87 -14.11
N TRP A 61 -0.04 -12.51 -14.85
CA TRP A 61 0.85 -13.48 -15.45
C TRP A 61 1.67 -14.26 -14.42
N VAL A 62 2.17 -13.60 -13.38
CA VAL A 62 2.92 -14.24 -12.29
C VAL A 62 2.04 -15.26 -11.57
N ASP A 63 0.85 -14.87 -11.18
CA ASP A 63 -0.08 -15.74 -10.47
C ASP A 63 -0.55 -16.92 -11.34
N GLY A 64 -0.73 -16.69 -12.64
CA GLY A 64 -1.10 -17.76 -13.58
C GLY A 64 0.05 -18.70 -13.96
N THR A 65 1.31 -18.29 -13.75
CA THR A 65 2.50 -19.05 -14.18
C THR A 65 3.17 -19.77 -13.02
N PHE A 66 3.20 -19.16 -11.86
CA PHE A 66 3.88 -19.67 -10.66
C PHE A 66 2.89 -20.05 -9.58
N LYS A 67 3.32 -20.90 -8.66
CA LYS A 67 2.53 -21.24 -7.49
C LYS A 67 2.66 -20.14 -6.44
N THR A 68 1.84 -19.11 -6.56
CA THR A 68 1.77 -17.98 -5.63
C THR A 68 0.61 -18.12 -4.66
N ASP A 69 0.68 -17.42 -3.53
CA ASP A 69 -0.51 -17.03 -2.80
C ASP A 69 -1.03 -15.72 -3.41
N ALA A 70 -2.06 -15.83 -4.26
CA ALA A 70 -2.60 -14.71 -5.02
C ALA A 70 -3.43 -13.73 -4.19
N ARG A 71 -3.58 -13.97 -2.88
CA ARG A 71 -4.27 -13.07 -1.96
C ARG A 71 -3.37 -11.91 -1.55
N ARG A 72 -3.98 -10.84 -1.03
CA ARG A 72 -3.29 -9.70 -0.42
C ARG A 72 -2.22 -10.12 0.59
N GLU A 73 -2.54 -11.09 1.44
CA GLU A 73 -1.68 -11.61 2.51
C GLU A 73 -0.42 -12.30 1.97
N GLY A 74 -0.44 -12.78 0.74
CA GLY A 74 0.70 -13.41 0.07
C GLY A 74 1.61 -12.45 -0.70
N ARG A 75 1.34 -11.12 -0.70
CA ARG A 75 2.10 -10.17 -1.52
C ARG A 75 2.67 -9.01 -0.72
N ALA A 76 3.92 -8.68 -1.03
CA ALA A 76 4.58 -7.46 -0.55
C ALA A 76 5.19 -6.69 -1.73
N VAL A 77 5.26 -5.39 -1.63
CA VAL A 77 5.92 -4.52 -2.59
C VAL A 77 7.04 -3.73 -1.93
N VAL A 78 8.25 -3.83 -2.48
CA VAL A 78 9.42 -3.15 -1.94
C VAL A 78 10.17 -2.41 -3.04
N GLY A 79 10.81 -1.31 -2.70
CA GLY A 79 11.55 -0.57 -3.70
C GLY A 79 12.52 0.44 -3.13
N LEU A 80 13.45 0.91 -3.99
CA LEU A 80 14.44 1.91 -3.65
C LEU A 80 14.23 3.19 -4.48
N SER A 81 14.52 4.36 -3.90
CA SER A 81 14.49 5.63 -4.62
C SER A 81 13.11 5.86 -5.31
N MET A 82 13.10 6.06 -6.63
CA MET A 82 11.87 6.06 -7.43
C MET A 82 11.05 4.77 -7.23
N GLY A 83 11.70 3.59 -7.05
CA GLY A 83 11.02 2.34 -6.71
C GLY A 83 10.40 2.33 -5.32
N GLY A 84 11.00 3.02 -4.35
CA GLY A 84 10.40 3.24 -3.03
C GLY A 84 9.15 4.12 -3.09
N TYR A 85 9.14 5.11 -3.98
CA TYR A 85 7.92 5.83 -4.35
C TYR A 85 6.88 4.84 -4.94
N GLY A 86 7.29 4.05 -5.96
CA GLY A 86 6.40 3.09 -6.61
C GLY A 86 5.79 2.10 -5.64
N ALA A 87 6.58 1.57 -4.70
CA ALA A 87 6.11 0.65 -3.67
C ALA A 87 5.02 1.28 -2.80
N MET A 88 5.26 2.48 -2.26
CA MET A 88 4.29 3.17 -1.41
C MET A 88 3.07 3.69 -2.20
N SER A 89 3.27 4.12 -3.46
CA SER A 89 2.17 4.55 -4.33
C SER A 89 1.26 3.38 -4.67
N TYR A 90 1.82 2.22 -5.07
CA TYR A 90 1.03 1.03 -5.38
C TYR A 90 0.29 0.50 -4.14
N ALA A 91 0.96 0.41 -2.99
CA ALA A 91 0.31 0.00 -1.76
C ALA A 91 -0.85 0.93 -1.37
N ALA A 92 -0.69 2.25 -1.52
CA ALA A 92 -1.74 3.22 -1.18
C ALA A 92 -2.87 3.30 -2.22
N ARG A 93 -2.60 2.99 -3.48
CA ARG A 93 -3.61 3.02 -4.57
C ARG A 93 -4.33 1.69 -4.75
N HIS A 94 -3.69 0.58 -4.37
CA HIS A 94 -4.21 -0.78 -4.46
C HIS A 94 -4.04 -1.52 -3.12
N PRO A 95 -4.68 -1.04 -2.04
CA PRO A 95 -4.51 -1.60 -0.69
C PRO A 95 -5.04 -3.03 -0.54
N ASP A 96 -5.83 -3.50 -1.50
CA ASP A 96 -6.33 -4.86 -1.64
C ASP A 96 -5.29 -5.83 -2.23
N GLN A 97 -4.15 -5.33 -2.73
CA GLN A 97 -3.15 -6.16 -3.41
C GLN A 97 -1.94 -6.54 -2.54
N PHE A 98 -1.68 -5.80 -1.46
CA PHE A 98 -0.44 -5.97 -0.67
C PHE A 98 -0.71 -5.94 0.82
N ILE A 99 -0.08 -6.87 1.56
CA ILE A 99 -0.07 -6.87 3.03
C ILE A 99 1.10 -6.07 3.60
N ALA A 100 2.14 -5.85 2.80
CA ALA A 100 3.33 -5.12 3.23
C ALA A 100 3.90 -4.24 2.13
N ALA A 101 4.48 -3.10 2.53
CA ALA A 101 5.23 -2.22 1.65
C ALA A 101 6.48 -1.67 2.35
N ALA A 102 7.63 -1.67 1.64
CA ALA A 102 8.86 -1.10 2.17
C ALA A 102 9.53 -0.15 1.17
N ALA A 103 9.99 1.01 1.67
CA ALA A 103 10.67 2.03 0.90
C ALA A 103 12.12 2.22 1.42
N PHE A 104 13.09 2.00 0.53
CA PHE A 104 14.50 2.26 0.78
C PHE A 104 14.89 3.57 0.09
N SER A 105 15.10 4.62 0.87
CA SER A 105 15.31 5.98 0.37
C SER A 105 14.22 6.40 -0.65
N GLY A 106 12.95 6.11 -0.35
CA GLY A 106 11.82 6.36 -1.24
C GLY A 106 11.35 7.81 -1.26
N ALA A 107 10.93 8.29 -2.45
CA ALA A 107 10.36 9.62 -2.63
C ALA A 107 8.85 9.62 -2.28
N VAL A 108 8.52 9.50 -0.99
CA VAL A 108 7.15 9.26 -0.50
C VAL A 108 6.27 10.50 -0.35
N ASP A 109 6.80 11.68 -0.65
CA ASP A 109 6.05 12.95 -0.77
C ASP A 109 6.44 13.67 -2.05
N THR A 110 5.63 13.54 -3.08
CA THR A 110 5.86 14.14 -4.40
C THR A 110 5.37 15.58 -4.53
N SER A 111 4.79 16.17 -3.48
CA SER A 111 4.29 17.55 -3.48
C SER A 111 5.41 18.60 -3.37
N ARG A 112 6.59 18.19 -2.93
CA ARG A 112 7.74 19.10 -2.73
C ARG A 112 8.30 19.57 -4.07
N GLU A 113 8.67 20.85 -4.16
CA GLU A 113 9.07 21.50 -5.41
C GLU A 113 10.21 20.77 -6.13
N LEU A 114 11.27 20.42 -5.41
CA LEU A 114 12.45 19.77 -6.00
C LEU A 114 12.09 18.43 -6.65
N ILE A 115 11.35 17.57 -5.94
CA ILE A 115 10.94 16.28 -6.47
C ILE A 115 9.87 16.39 -7.56
N SER A 116 8.93 17.34 -7.43
CA SER A 116 7.92 17.59 -8.45
C SER A 116 8.53 18.03 -9.79
N ASN A 117 9.55 18.90 -9.74
CA ASN A 117 10.30 19.29 -10.93
C ASN A 117 11.12 18.12 -11.49
N TRP A 118 11.74 17.31 -10.61
CA TRP A 118 12.47 16.12 -11.02
C TRP A 118 11.55 15.09 -11.73
N ILE A 119 10.36 14.84 -11.19
CA ILE A 119 9.34 14.00 -11.84
C ILE A 119 9.00 14.56 -13.23
N GLY A 120 8.83 15.89 -13.33
CA GLY A 120 8.50 16.53 -14.59
C GLY A 120 9.56 16.35 -15.69
N VAL A 121 10.84 16.41 -15.33
CA VAL A 121 11.93 16.33 -16.33
C VAL A 121 12.47 14.91 -16.54
N SER A 122 12.28 14.00 -15.59
CA SER A 122 12.85 12.64 -15.63
C SER A 122 12.42 11.79 -16.85
N PRO A 123 11.22 11.97 -17.46
CA PRO A 123 10.85 11.22 -18.66
C PRO A 123 11.82 11.40 -19.84
N VAL A 124 12.56 12.51 -19.86
CA VAL A 124 13.59 12.77 -20.90
C VAL A 124 14.70 11.71 -20.89
N ILE A 125 14.95 11.07 -19.77
CA ILE A 125 15.96 9.98 -19.68
C ILE A 125 15.61 8.82 -20.62
N ASP A 126 14.32 8.59 -20.86
CA ASP A 126 13.78 7.57 -21.75
C ASP A 126 13.27 8.18 -23.07
N ALA A 127 13.83 9.31 -23.47
CA ALA A 127 13.47 10.08 -24.69
C ALA A 127 11.97 10.46 -24.77
N ARG A 128 11.31 10.63 -23.63
CA ARG A 128 9.89 10.98 -23.54
C ARG A 128 9.69 12.48 -23.30
N VAL A 129 8.45 12.93 -23.50
CA VAL A 129 8.07 14.31 -23.32
C VAL A 129 8.18 14.71 -21.84
N PRO A 130 8.84 15.83 -21.50
CA PRO A 130 8.83 16.35 -20.14
C PRO A 130 7.40 16.56 -19.64
N TYR A 131 7.19 16.39 -18.36
CA TYR A 131 5.91 16.54 -17.68
C TYR A 131 4.80 15.59 -18.15
N SER A 132 5.14 14.53 -18.88
CA SER A 132 4.14 13.57 -19.38
C SER A 132 3.55 12.67 -18.29
N ILE A 133 4.22 12.44 -17.15
CA ILE A 133 3.75 11.51 -16.13
C ILE A 133 2.56 12.08 -15.37
N PHE A 134 2.74 13.20 -14.65
CA PHE A 134 1.71 13.79 -13.79
C PHE A 134 1.34 15.22 -14.21
N GLY A 135 1.65 15.62 -15.45
CA GLY A 135 1.40 16.99 -15.92
C GLY A 135 2.35 18.02 -15.29
N ILE A 136 2.02 19.30 -15.47
CA ILE A 136 2.86 20.45 -15.10
C ILE A 136 2.58 20.88 -13.66
N TRP A 137 3.59 20.86 -12.81
CA TRP A 137 3.50 21.44 -11.47
C TRP A 137 3.62 22.97 -11.53
N PRO A 138 2.80 23.73 -10.78
CA PRO A 138 1.72 23.30 -9.87
C PRO A 138 0.31 23.23 -10.50
N LEU A 139 0.18 23.16 -11.82
CA LEU A 139 -1.11 23.28 -12.53
C LEU A 139 -1.96 21.99 -12.41
N ASP A 140 -1.34 20.83 -12.57
CA ASP A 140 -2.03 19.53 -12.59
C ASP A 140 -2.07 18.90 -11.18
N THR A 141 -2.68 19.63 -10.24
CA THR A 141 -2.65 19.27 -8.81
C THR A 141 -3.41 17.97 -8.50
N GLU A 142 -4.56 17.76 -9.11
CA GLU A 142 -5.41 16.59 -8.85
C GLU A 142 -4.71 15.28 -9.22
N VAL A 143 -4.13 15.19 -10.43
CA VAL A 143 -3.39 14.00 -10.88
C VAL A 143 -2.22 13.72 -9.95
N ARG A 144 -1.50 14.76 -9.54
CA ARG A 144 -0.34 14.66 -8.64
C ARG A 144 -0.74 14.19 -7.24
N GLN A 145 -1.83 14.72 -6.69
CA GLN A 145 -2.35 14.31 -5.37
C GLN A 145 -2.82 12.86 -5.39
N ALA A 146 -3.48 12.44 -6.48
CA ALA A 146 -3.94 11.06 -6.65
C ALA A 146 -2.80 10.02 -6.78
N HIS A 147 -1.55 10.47 -6.95
CA HIS A 147 -0.36 9.62 -7.05
C HIS A 147 0.68 9.93 -5.95
N ASN A 148 0.37 10.83 -5.01
CA ASN A 148 1.28 11.14 -3.91
C ASN A 148 1.03 10.22 -2.71
N PRO A 149 1.97 9.34 -2.32
CA PRO A 149 1.80 8.44 -1.19
C PRO A 149 1.43 9.15 0.12
N LEU A 150 1.99 10.34 0.36
CA LEU A 150 1.68 11.13 1.55
C LEU A 150 0.19 11.53 1.62
N ASN A 151 -0.42 11.91 0.50
CA ASN A 151 -1.83 12.27 0.42
C ASN A 151 -2.73 11.04 0.62
N LEU A 152 -2.29 9.89 0.12
CA LEU A 152 -3.01 8.62 0.17
C LEU A 152 -2.66 7.78 1.42
N ALA A 153 -1.91 8.32 2.36
CA ALA A 153 -1.39 7.57 3.51
C ALA A 153 -2.49 6.86 4.32
N HIS A 154 -3.71 7.39 4.36
CA HIS A 154 -4.84 6.77 5.01
C HIS A 154 -5.20 5.38 4.45
N ASN A 155 -4.87 5.10 3.17
CA ASN A 155 -5.11 3.79 2.56
C ASN A 155 -4.09 2.71 2.98
N LEU A 156 -3.00 3.10 3.64
CA LEU A 156 -1.96 2.19 4.11
C LEU A 156 -2.29 1.51 5.45
N ALA A 157 -3.45 1.81 6.05
CA ALA A 157 -3.89 1.19 7.30
C ALA A 157 -4.02 -0.34 7.16
N GLY A 158 -3.56 -1.08 8.18
CA GLY A 158 -3.60 -2.54 8.19
C GLY A 158 -2.54 -3.22 7.32
N MET A 159 -1.49 -2.49 6.94
CA MET A 159 -0.30 -3.04 6.26
C MET A 159 0.92 -2.98 7.18
N HIS A 160 1.85 -3.90 6.97
CA HIS A 160 3.21 -3.73 7.46
C HIS A 160 3.93 -2.70 6.57
N LEU A 161 4.41 -1.62 7.17
CA LEU A 161 5.04 -0.51 6.48
C LEU A 161 6.44 -0.27 7.03
N SER A 162 7.44 -0.15 6.16
CA SER A 162 8.82 0.11 6.57
C SER A 162 9.48 1.20 5.72
N PHE A 163 10.18 2.12 6.41
CA PHE A 163 10.88 3.25 5.79
C PHE A 163 12.32 3.30 6.24
N TYR A 164 13.28 3.11 5.32
CA TYR A 164 14.71 3.14 5.56
C TYR A 164 15.38 4.26 4.77
N PHE A 165 16.10 5.17 5.41
CA PHE A 165 16.72 6.30 4.73
C PHE A 165 17.85 6.94 5.55
N GLY A 166 18.75 7.63 4.86
CA GLY A 166 19.84 8.42 5.44
C GLY A 166 19.51 9.90 5.56
N ASN A 167 20.52 10.68 5.93
CA ASN A 167 20.41 12.13 6.04
C ASN A 167 21.15 12.89 4.89
N GLY A 168 21.77 12.15 3.97
CA GLY A 168 22.57 12.68 2.86
C GLY A 168 24.05 12.89 3.19
N ASN A 169 24.45 12.95 4.46
CA ASN A 169 25.86 13.00 4.81
C ASN A 169 26.55 11.68 4.42
N ARG A 170 27.86 11.77 4.18
CA ARG A 170 28.63 10.55 3.91
C ARG A 170 28.69 9.66 5.13
N GLY A 171 28.37 8.38 4.93
CA GLY A 171 28.44 7.36 5.95
C GLY A 171 29.35 6.20 5.56
N VAL A 172 29.34 5.15 6.37
CA VAL A 172 30.29 4.03 6.31
C VAL A 172 30.19 3.17 5.05
N LEU A 173 29.05 3.17 4.38
CA LEU A 173 28.83 2.40 3.15
C LEU A 173 29.04 3.24 1.87
N ASP A 174 29.42 4.52 2.01
CA ASP A 174 29.73 5.38 0.89
C ASP A 174 31.22 5.25 0.53
N ASN A 175 31.51 4.48 -0.51
CA ASN A 175 32.89 4.23 -0.95
C ASN A 175 33.52 5.51 -1.51
N GLN A 176 34.64 5.93 -0.92
CA GLN A 176 35.34 7.17 -1.30
C GLN A 176 35.93 7.14 -2.73
N ASN A 177 36.20 5.95 -3.26
CA ASN A 177 36.88 5.79 -4.52
C ASN A 177 35.93 5.69 -5.73
N GLU A 178 34.65 5.51 -5.52
CA GLU A 178 33.64 5.29 -6.57
C GLU A 178 32.88 6.56 -6.97
N TYR A 179 32.97 7.63 -6.20
CA TYR A 179 32.20 8.82 -6.43
C TYR A 179 33.04 9.99 -6.97
N ASN A 180 32.76 10.42 -8.19
CA ASN A 180 33.18 11.73 -8.63
C ASN A 180 32.41 12.84 -7.88
N PRO A 181 32.87 14.09 -7.89
CA PRO A 181 32.22 15.19 -7.15
C PRO A 181 30.73 15.40 -7.48
N VAL A 182 30.33 15.10 -8.73
CA VAL A 182 28.94 15.23 -9.17
C VAL A 182 28.06 14.15 -8.53
N ASN A 183 28.51 12.89 -8.54
CA ASN A 183 27.78 11.80 -7.91
C ASN A 183 27.66 11.99 -6.39
N LEU A 184 28.70 12.51 -5.76
CA LEU A 184 28.66 12.89 -4.33
C LEU A 184 27.61 13.96 -4.06
N PHE A 185 27.60 15.04 -4.87
CA PHE A 185 26.62 16.11 -4.73
C PHE A 185 25.19 15.60 -4.97
N MET A 186 24.98 14.79 -6.02
CA MET A 186 23.68 14.22 -6.33
C MET A 186 23.20 13.25 -5.24
N GLY A 187 24.06 12.37 -4.75
CA GLY A 187 23.73 11.44 -3.67
C GLY A 187 23.38 12.17 -2.36
N TRP A 188 24.08 13.26 -2.05
CA TRP A 188 23.77 14.12 -0.92
C TRP A 188 22.39 14.79 -1.05
N ILE A 189 22.15 15.50 -2.16
CA ILE A 189 20.90 16.29 -2.30
C ILE A 189 19.66 15.38 -2.40
N GLN A 190 19.78 14.25 -3.07
CA GLN A 190 18.68 13.29 -3.20
C GLN A 190 18.31 12.70 -1.82
N GLU A 191 19.30 12.22 -1.06
CA GLU A 191 19.03 11.62 0.24
C GLU A 191 18.57 12.66 1.27
N ALA A 192 19.11 13.87 1.25
CA ALA A 192 18.65 14.97 2.11
C ALA A 192 17.18 15.35 1.82
N GLU A 193 16.71 15.24 0.58
CA GLU A 193 15.33 15.49 0.23
C GLU A 193 14.44 14.30 0.61
N VAL A 194 14.90 13.07 0.36
CA VAL A 194 14.26 11.83 0.82
C VAL A 194 14.08 11.83 2.34
N HIS A 195 15.08 12.27 3.08
CA HIS A 195 15.01 12.40 4.54
C HIS A 195 13.79 13.23 4.98
N ARG A 196 13.60 14.42 4.36
CA ARG A 196 12.47 15.29 4.69
C ARG A 196 11.12 14.66 4.31
N MET A 197 11.07 13.99 3.16
CA MET A 197 9.83 13.32 2.70
C MET A 197 9.43 12.18 3.65
N ASN A 198 10.39 11.39 4.10
CA ASN A 198 10.08 10.26 5.00
C ASN A 198 9.70 10.72 6.41
N PHE A 199 10.24 11.85 6.91
CA PHE A 199 9.75 12.45 8.16
C PHE A 199 8.31 12.97 8.01
N ALA A 200 7.99 13.63 6.89
CA ALA A 200 6.61 14.07 6.63
C ALA A 200 5.63 12.89 6.56
N MET A 201 6.04 11.77 5.97
CA MET A 201 5.25 10.54 5.94
C MET A 201 5.09 9.94 7.34
N HIS A 202 6.16 9.88 8.13
CA HIS A 202 6.12 9.45 9.53
C HIS A 202 5.13 10.27 10.36
N ASP A 203 5.20 11.59 10.26
CA ASP A 203 4.28 12.48 10.98
C ASP A 203 2.83 12.26 10.53
N ARG A 204 2.61 12.05 9.23
CA ARG A 204 1.28 11.79 8.67
C ARG A 204 0.70 10.47 9.15
N LEU A 205 1.49 9.39 9.13
CA LEU A 205 1.07 8.08 9.62
C LEU A 205 0.76 8.10 11.13
N ASN A 206 1.56 8.82 11.93
CA ASN A 206 1.28 9.02 13.35
C ASN A 206 -0.03 9.78 13.57
N GLN A 207 -0.30 10.85 12.81
CA GLN A 207 -1.57 11.58 12.87
C GLN A 207 -2.79 10.70 12.55
N LEU A 208 -2.60 9.71 11.67
CA LEU A 208 -3.64 8.76 11.28
C LEU A 208 -3.71 7.53 12.20
N GLY A 209 -2.83 7.41 13.20
CA GLY A 209 -2.75 6.23 14.07
C GLY A 209 -2.29 4.96 13.35
N ILE A 210 -1.63 5.08 12.19
CA ILE A 210 -1.18 3.94 11.38
C ILE A 210 0.19 3.46 11.87
N ALA A 211 0.26 2.21 12.32
CA ALA A 211 1.49 1.57 12.75
C ALA A 211 2.48 1.41 11.57
N HIS A 212 3.74 1.72 11.79
CA HIS A 212 4.80 1.61 10.79
C HIS A 212 6.18 1.49 11.42
N GLN A 213 7.13 0.91 10.67
CA GLN A 213 8.54 0.81 11.05
C GLN A 213 9.31 2.00 10.45
N PHE A 214 10.02 2.72 11.29
CA PHE A 214 10.71 3.95 10.89
C PHE A 214 12.20 3.85 11.23
N HIS A 215 13.06 3.77 10.21
CA HIS A 215 14.48 3.44 10.32
C HIS A 215 15.39 4.53 9.71
N PRO A 216 15.47 5.73 10.31
CA PRO A 216 16.48 6.70 9.93
C PRO A 216 17.85 6.20 10.41
N TYR A 217 18.73 5.81 9.48
CA TYR A 217 20.04 5.23 9.86
C TYR A 217 21.16 6.27 10.03
N GLY A 218 20.86 7.58 10.04
CA GLY A 218 21.82 8.64 10.23
C GLY A 218 22.64 8.94 8.96
N ASP A 219 23.96 9.02 9.08
CA ASP A 219 24.82 9.33 7.93
C ASP A 219 24.78 8.23 6.88
N GLY A 220 24.50 8.64 5.67
CA GLY A 220 24.37 7.81 4.47
C GLY A 220 23.80 8.62 3.32
N MET A 221 24.41 8.41 2.14
CA MET A 221 24.01 9.03 0.89
C MET A 221 23.03 8.13 0.12
N HIS A 222 22.51 8.65 -0.97
CA HIS A 222 21.62 7.91 -1.88
C HIS A 222 22.39 6.86 -2.67
N SER A 223 22.68 5.70 -2.05
CA SER A 223 23.57 4.69 -2.63
C SER A 223 23.17 3.24 -2.35
N PRO A 224 23.56 2.30 -3.26
CA PRO A 224 23.15 0.88 -3.20
C PRO A 224 23.52 0.16 -1.91
N GLY A 225 24.66 0.49 -1.30
CA GLY A 225 25.12 -0.16 -0.07
C GLY A 225 24.09 -0.09 1.06
N TYR A 226 23.39 1.04 1.19
CA TYR A 226 22.35 1.22 2.19
C TYR A 226 21.08 0.47 1.84
N TRP A 227 20.68 0.43 0.56
CA TRP A 227 19.47 -0.28 0.12
C TRP A 227 19.59 -1.79 0.28
N ILE A 228 20.78 -2.35 -0.07
CA ILE A 228 21.09 -3.76 0.15
C ILE A 228 21.02 -4.11 1.63
N ARG A 229 21.63 -3.29 2.50
CA ARG A 229 21.55 -3.47 3.95
C ARG A 229 20.12 -3.42 4.46
N SER A 230 19.34 -2.43 4.02
CA SER A 230 17.95 -2.25 4.41
C SER A 230 17.09 -3.43 3.96
N PHE A 231 17.27 -3.94 2.75
CA PHE A 231 16.56 -5.13 2.28
C PHE A 231 16.90 -6.38 3.10
N ARG A 232 18.18 -6.56 3.48
CA ARG A 232 18.56 -7.68 4.38
C ARG A 232 17.91 -7.60 5.76
N GLN A 233 17.66 -6.40 6.24
CA GLN A 233 16.96 -6.17 7.51
C GLN A 233 15.45 -6.37 7.37
N GLU A 234 14.88 -5.95 6.24
CA GLU A 234 13.44 -6.00 6.00
C GLU A 234 12.94 -7.42 5.63
N LEU A 235 13.72 -8.20 4.88
CA LEU A 235 13.26 -9.49 4.38
C LEU A 235 12.78 -10.46 5.49
N PRO A 236 13.45 -10.63 6.64
CA PRO A 236 12.93 -11.43 7.74
C PRO A 236 11.58 -10.95 8.28
N GLU A 237 11.36 -9.63 8.32
CA GLU A 237 10.09 -9.04 8.74
C GLU A 237 8.97 -9.33 7.73
N LEU A 238 9.27 -9.23 6.43
CA LEU A 238 8.32 -9.62 5.38
C LEU A 238 7.92 -11.09 5.48
N MET A 239 8.90 -11.99 5.70
CA MET A 239 8.60 -13.41 5.91
C MET A 239 7.70 -13.63 7.14
N ARG A 240 7.98 -12.93 8.24
CA ARG A 240 7.14 -12.98 9.44
C ARG A 240 5.71 -12.46 9.18
N VAL A 241 5.58 -11.43 8.36
CA VAL A 241 4.28 -10.87 7.96
C VAL A 241 3.49 -11.85 7.09
N PHE A 242 4.14 -12.56 6.18
CA PHE A 242 3.48 -13.61 5.40
C PHE A 242 2.99 -14.77 6.26
N ASP A 243 3.78 -15.16 7.28
CA ASP A 243 3.39 -16.21 8.22
C ASP A 243 2.30 -15.75 9.20
N ASN A 244 2.30 -14.47 9.56
CA ASN A 244 1.38 -13.86 10.53
C ASN A 244 0.95 -12.47 10.03
N PRO A 245 0.03 -12.40 9.06
CA PRO A 245 -0.42 -11.13 8.52
C PRO A 245 -1.12 -10.29 9.59
N PRO A 246 -0.93 -8.96 9.57
CA PRO A 246 -1.66 -8.07 10.45
C PRO A 246 -3.17 -8.17 10.21
N GLU A 247 -3.94 -8.07 11.29
CA GLU A 247 -5.39 -8.06 11.20
C GLU A 247 -5.89 -6.88 10.34
N PRO A 248 -6.94 -7.08 9.53
CA PRO A 248 -7.56 -6.01 8.79
C PRO A 248 -8.07 -4.90 9.72
N VAL A 249 -7.83 -3.66 9.35
CA VAL A 249 -8.27 -2.49 10.12
C VAL A 249 -9.62 -2.02 9.61
N ASN A 250 -10.58 -1.86 10.54
CA ASN A 250 -11.89 -1.29 10.22
C ASN A 250 -11.72 0.16 9.72
N ARG A 251 -12.24 0.43 8.54
CA ARG A 251 -12.21 1.77 7.93
C ARG A 251 -13.33 2.68 8.46
N LEU A 252 -14.37 2.07 9.02
CA LEU A 252 -15.46 2.80 9.66
C LEU A 252 -15.02 3.29 11.05
N VAL A 253 -15.38 4.51 11.38
CA VAL A 253 -15.20 5.04 12.71
C VAL A 253 -16.35 4.55 13.58
N ASN A 254 -16.03 4.06 14.78
CA ASN A 254 -17.04 3.60 15.74
C ASN A 254 -18.01 2.58 15.11
N GLY A 255 -17.49 1.57 14.42
CA GLY A 255 -18.31 0.53 13.79
C GLY A 255 -18.97 -0.41 14.78
N ASP A 256 -18.43 -0.51 15.99
CA ASP A 256 -18.93 -1.22 17.15
C ASP A 256 -19.87 -0.36 18.03
N PHE A 257 -20.10 0.89 17.68
CA PHE A 257 -20.92 1.89 18.38
C PHE A 257 -20.53 2.17 19.84
N GLU A 258 -19.38 1.68 20.32
CA GLU A 258 -18.97 1.77 21.73
C GLU A 258 -18.37 3.13 22.12
N ALA A 259 -17.84 3.90 21.14
CA ALA A 259 -17.37 5.25 21.43
C ALA A 259 -18.52 6.18 21.82
N GLU A 260 -18.25 7.10 22.75
CA GLU A 260 -19.20 8.15 23.10
C GLU A 260 -19.32 9.13 21.93
N GLY A 261 -20.20 8.82 20.98
CA GLY A 261 -20.52 9.65 19.82
C GLY A 261 -21.99 10.05 19.85
N ILE A 262 -22.31 11.21 19.31
CA ILE A 262 -23.70 11.63 19.06
C ILE A 262 -23.97 11.38 17.58
N VAL A 263 -24.93 10.53 17.28
CA VAL A 263 -25.42 10.36 15.92
C VAL A 263 -25.90 11.70 15.37
N GLY A 264 -25.40 12.08 14.21
CA GLY A 264 -25.77 13.34 13.56
C GLY A 264 -24.78 14.49 13.75
N ASN A 265 -23.61 14.28 14.34
CA ASN A 265 -22.56 15.29 14.39
C ASN A 265 -21.67 15.20 13.14
N ALA A 266 -21.91 16.07 12.16
CA ALA A 266 -21.19 16.11 10.88
C ALA A 266 -19.68 16.44 11.02
N ASP A 267 -19.23 16.91 12.18
CA ASP A 267 -17.85 17.38 12.37
C ASP A 267 -16.86 16.24 12.70
N ASN A 268 -17.33 15.02 13.01
CA ASN A 268 -16.48 13.94 13.52
C ASN A 268 -16.38 12.69 12.62
N ASN A 269 -16.87 12.70 11.39
CA ASN A 269 -16.99 11.51 10.51
C ASN A 269 -17.71 10.30 11.14
N ASP A 270 -18.45 10.52 12.23
CA ASP A 270 -19.23 9.48 12.88
C ASP A 270 -20.50 9.16 12.08
N TRP A 271 -21.24 8.16 12.54
CA TRP A 271 -22.48 7.75 11.92
C TRP A 271 -23.49 8.88 11.82
N GLN A 272 -24.06 9.07 10.65
CA GLN A 272 -25.06 10.07 10.34
C GLN A 272 -26.44 9.43 10.23
N CYS A 273 -27.46 10.18 10.58
CA CYS A 273 -28.85 9.75 10.61
C CYS A 273 -29.67 10.52 9.57
N LEU A 274 -30.34 9.78 8.66
CA LEU A 274 -31.40 10.31 7.81
C LEU A 274 -32.73 9.76 8.29
N GLY A 275 -33.62 10.63 8.76
CA GLY A 275 -34.93 10.25 9.27
C GLY A 275 -34.93 9.81 10.73
N GLN A 276 -35.42 8.61 11.03
CA GLN A 276 -35.57 8.07 12.38
C GLN A 276 -34.47 7.04 12.65
N CYS A 277 -33.38 7.43 13.25
CA CYS A 277 -32.26 6.57 13.62
C CYS A 277 -31.49 7.12 14.80
N GLY A 278 -30.64 6.29 15.41
CA GLY A 278 -29.86 6.68 16.58
C GLY A 278 -28.99 5.55 17.10
N LEU A 279 -28.52 5.73 18.34
CA LEU A 279 -27.80 4.73 19.10
C LEU A 279 -28.62 4.34 20.33
N ASP A 280 -28.65 3.03 20.63
CA ASP A 280 -29.10 2.51 21.92
C ASP A 280 -27.86 2.20 22.77
N ARG A 281 -27.92 2.47 24.08
CA ARG A 281 -26.83 2.17 25.00
C ARG A 281 -27.36 1.63 26.34
N GLY A 282 -26.83 0.49 26.78
CA GLY A 282 -27.16 -0.13 28.05
C GLY A 282 -28.59 -0.64 28.11
N LEU A 283 -29.19 -1.01 26.98
CA LEU A 283 -30.55 -1.52 26.89
C LEU A 283 -30.62 -3.04 26.68
N GLU A 284 -29.46 -3.71 26.67
CA GLU A 284 -29.33 -5.16 26.36
C GLU A 284 -29.92 -5.50 24.98
N LEU A 285 -29.69 -4.61 24.00
CA LEU A 285 -30.15 -4.74 22.61
C LEU A 285 -29.01 -4.90 21.61
N GLU A 286 -27.77 -4.76 22.06
CA GLU A 286 -26.52 -4.89 21.29
C GLU A 286 -26.24 -6.34 20.89
N HIS A 287 -25.36 -6.52 19.88
CA HIS A 287 -24.78 -7.83 19.56
C HIS A 287 -23.59 -8.10 20.49
N GLN A 288 -22.69 -7.13 20.65
CA GLN A 288 -21.59 -7.15 21.62
C GLN A 288 -21.48 -5.79 22.31
N GLY A 289 -20.72 -5.73 23.41
CA GLY A 289 -20.49 -4.49 24.13
C GLY A 289 -21.69 -4.00 24.93
N VAL A 290 -22.02 -2.71 24.80
CA VAL A 290 -23.12 -2.04 25.51
C VAL A 290 -23.95 -1.12 24.62
N SER A 291 -23.65 -1.04 23.32
CA SER A 291 -24.28 -0.08 22.40
C SER A 291 -24.52 -0.72 21.03
N ASN A 292 -25.55 -0.25 20.34
CA ASN A 292 -25.83 -0.61 18.95
C ASN A 292 -26.44 0.58 18.18
N GLY A 293 -26.32 0.56 16.87
CA GLY A 293 -27.05 1.47 16.00
C GLY A 293 -28.48 0.97 15.75
N TRP A 294 -29.41 1.89 15.53
CA TRP A 294 -30.79 1.54 15.15
C TRP A 294 -31.36 2.46 14.08
N VAL A 295 -32.25 1.93 13.27
CA VAL A 295 -33.12 2.68 12.36
C VAL A 295 -34.56 2.24 12.60
N ARG A 296 -35.47 3.20 12.67
CA ARG A 296 -36.90 2.95 12.77
C ARG A 296 -37.63 3.64 11.62
N ASN A 297 -38.72 3.09 11.18
CA ASN A 297 -39.50 3.72 10.14
C ASN A 297 -41.00 3.52 10.39
N SER A 298 -41.65 4.59 10.86
CA SER A 298 -43.08 4.73 11.00
C SER A 298 -43.67 5.78 10.05
N ASN A 299 -42.87 6.31 9.11
CA ASN A 299 -43.22 7.38 8.19
C ASN A 299 -43.19 6.91 6.71
N THR A 300 -43.35 7.84 5.77
CA THR A 300 -43.39 7.59 4.34
C THR A 300 -42.07 7.90 3.62
N GLU A 301 -41.02 8.18 4.37
CA GLU A 301 -39.70 8.53 3.86
C GLU A 301 -38.74 7.34 4.04
N TRP A 302 -37.65 7.33 3.28
CA TRP A 302 -36.53 6.43 3.52
C TRP A 302 -35.76 6.87 4.77
N ASN A 303 -35.51 5.96 5.69
CA ASN A 303 -34.72 6.21 6.87
C ASN A 303 -33.46 5.34 6.87
N GLU A 304 -32.30 5.91 7.19
CA GLU A 304 -31.02 5.18 7.21
C GLU A 304 -30.04 5.73 8.25
N LEU A 305 -29.21 4.83 8.77
CA LEU A 305 -27.98 5.14 9.49
C LEU A 305 -26.83 4.89 8.53
N TYR A 306 -25.92 5.86 8.35
CA TYR A 306 -24.87 5.78 7.36
C TYR A 306 -23.58 6.48 7.77
N GLN A 307 -22.48 6.10 7.11
CA GLN A 307 -21.20 6.77 7.21
C GLN A 307 -20.59 6.97 5.82
N GLU A 308 -20.00 8.15 5.57
CA GLU A 308 -19.27 8.46 4.33
C GLU A 308 -17.77 8.28 4.57
N ILE A 309 -17.12 7.50 3.71
CA ILE A 309 -15.75 7.05 3.89
C ILE A 309 -14.93 7.31 2.63
N SER A 310 -13.74 7.88 2.79
CA SER A 310 -12.74 7.95 1.72
C SER A 310 -12.12 6.57 1.48
N VAL A 311 -12.09 6.17 0.22
CA VAL A 311 -11.60 4.85 -0.23
C VAL A 311 -10.63 4.98 -1.40
N ALA A 312 -9.86 3.94 -1.66
CA ALA A 312 -9.09 3.84 -2.90
C ALA A 312 -10.03 3.49 -4.07
N LYS A 313 -9.80 4.10 -5.24
CA LYS A 313 -10.54 3.79 -6.48
C LYS A 313 -10.15 2.42 -7.01
N LYS A 314 -11.08 1.77 -7.73
CA LYS A 314 -10.88 0.47 -8.41
C LYS A 314 -10.34 -0.62 -7.48
N THR A 315 -10.71 -0.54 -6.21
CA THR A 315 -10.21 -1.39 -5.14
C THR A 315 -11.34 -2.24 -4.60
N ASP A 316 -11.04 -3.51 -4.35
CA ASP A 316 -11.98 -4.42 -3.72
C ASP A 316 -12.05 -4.17 -2.23
N TYR A 317 -13.28 -4.11 -1.72
CA TYR A 317 -13.60 -3.98 -0.30
C TYR A 317 -14.61 -5.04 0.11
N HIS A 318 -14.58 -5.39 1.40
CA HIS A 318 -15.65 -6.13 2.03
C HIS A 318 -16.27 -5.33 3.17
N LEU A 319 -17.58 -5.43 3.27
CA LEU A 319 -18.40 -4.89 4.35
C LEU A 319 -19.02 -6.05 5.10
N SER A 320 -18.97 -6.02 6.42
CA SER A 320 -19.77 -6.92 7.26
C SER A 320 -20.50 -6.15 8.34
N ALA A 321 -21.64 -6.67 8.77
CA ALA A 321 -22.41 -6.11 9.88
C ALA A 321 -23.27 -7.21 10.52
N TRP A 322 -23.41 -7.16 11.82
CA TRP A 322 -24.44 -7.92 12.53
C TRP A 322 -25.73 -7.12 12.54
N ILE A 323 -26.80 -7.74 12.04
CA ILE A 323 -28.10 -7.04 11.90
C ILE A 323 -29.24 -7.94 12.34
N ARG A 324 -30.24 -7.34 13.01
CA ARG A 324 -31.55 -7.91 13.24
C ARG A 324 -32.65 -6.91 12.86
N THR A 325 -33.82 -7.37 12.48
CA THR A 325 -34.91 -6.50 12.04
C THR A 325 -36.29 -7.11 12.24
N SER A 326 -37.29 -6.27 12.42
CA SER A 326 -38.70 -6.69 12.45
C SER A 326 -39.18 -7.36 11.15
N GLY A 327 -38.52 -7.07 10.03
CA GLY A 327 -38.83 -7.63 8.70
C GLY A 327 -40.17 -7.25 8.12
N SER A 328 -40.91 -6.32 8.73
CA SER A 328 -42.19 -5.85 8.22
C SER A 328 -42.06 -4.96 6.96
N LYS A 329 -40.81 -4.52 6.67
CA LYS A 329 -40.46 -3.70 5.50
C LYS A 329 -39.14 -4.18 4.88
N LEU A 330 -38.90 -3.78 3.62
CA LEU A 330 -37.58 -3.98 3.02
C LEU A 330 -36.51 -3.24 3.83
N THR A 331 -35.62 -4.03 4.37
CA THR A 331 -34.42 -3.57 5.10
C THR A 331 -33.23 -3.86 4.22
N LEU A 332 -32.33 -2.89 4.04
CA LEU A 332 -31.14 -3.03 3.22
C LEU A 332 -29.87 -2.70 4.04
N LEU A 333 -28.84 -3.50 3.84
CA LEU A 333 -27.44 -3.14 4.08
C LEU A 333 -26.81 -2.89 2.72
N GLY A 334 -26.04 -1.81 2.57
CA GLY A 334 -25.43 -1.54 1.27
C GLY A 334 -24.34 -0.48 1.26
N VAL A 335 -23.78 -0.31 0.07
CA VAL A 335 -22.76 0.70 -0.26
C VAL A 335 -23.18 1.40 -1.55
N ARG A 336 -23.06 2.72 -1.56
CA ARG A 336 -23.31 3.54 -2.76
C ARG A 336 -22.26 4.63 -2.94
N GLY A 337 -22.04 5.04 -4.18
CA GLY A 337 -21.25 6.22 -4.52
C GLY A 337 -21.95 7.52 -4.14
N MET A 338 -21.21 8.60 -4.10
CA MET A 338 -21.75 9.94 -3.83
C MET A 338 -22.63 10.48 -4.96
N ASP A 339 -22.58 9.86 -6.14
CA ASP A 339 -23.50 10.11 -7.26
C ASP A 339 -24.85 9.37 -7.14
N GLY A 340 -25.02 8.57 -6.08
CA GLY A 340 -26.21 7.75 -5.84
C GLY A 340 -26.19 6.38 -6.49
N ALA A 341 -25.12 6.03 -7.24
CA ALA A 341 -24.98 4.68 -7.82
C ALA A 341 -24.81 3.63 -6.71
N THR A 342 -25.62 2.58 -6.72
CA THR A 342 -25.46 1.43 -5.83
C THR A 342 -24.25 0.60 -6.29
N LEU A 343 -23.27 0.42 -5.41
CA LEU A 343 -22.14 -0.47 -5.64
C LEU A 343 -22.48 -1.91 -5.25
N VAL A 344 -23.13 -2.06 -4.11
CA VAL A 344 -23.68 -3.34 -3.63
C VAL A 344 -24.77 -3.06 -2.61
N ASP A 345 -25.80 -3.88 -2.57
CA ASP A 345 -26.75 -3.96 -1.47
C ASP A 345 -27.28 -5.39 -1.27
N THR A 346 -27.85 -5.64 -0.11
CA THR A 346 -28.53 -6.90 0.19
C THR A 346 -29.76 -6.66 1.05
N PRO A 347 -30.88 -7.35 0.76
CA PRO A 347 -32.04 -7.33 1.64
C PRO A 347 -31.76 -8.15 2.92
N ILE A 348 -32.18 -7.60 4.06
CA ILE A 348 -32.05 -8.22 5.36
C ILE A 348 -33.36 -8.95 5.68
N SER A 349 -33.27 -10.24 5.99
CA SER A 349 -34.41 -11.06 6.39
C SER A 349 -34.85 -10.75 7.85
N ALA A 350 -36.14 -10.87 8.11
CA ALA A 350 -36.69 -10.74 9.46
C ALA A 350 -36.01 -11.72 10.42
N SER A 351 -35.50 -11.21 11.51
CA SER A 351 -34.94 -11.99 12.62
C SER A 351 -34.98 -11.21 13.93
N ALA A 352 -35.38 -11.87 14.99
CA ALA A 352 -35.26 -11.33 16.34
C ALA A 352 -33.81 -11.40 16.87
N ASP A 353 -33.01 -12.33 16.32
CA ASP A 353 -31.63 -12.53 16.65
C ASP A 353 -30.73 -11.88 15.61
N TYR A 354 -29.55 -11.41 16.05
CA TYR A 354 -28.54 -10.88 15.15
C TYR A 354 -28.01 -11.98 14.19
N ALA A 355 -27.87 -11.61 12.91
CA ALA A 355 -27.25 -12.41 11.89
C ALA A 355 -26.13 -11.61 11.21
N LEU A 356 -25.03 -12.30 10.86
CA LEU A 356 -23.93 -11.68 10.13
C LEU A 356 -24.27 -11.56 8.64
N TYR A 357 -24.16 -10.36 8.11
CA TYR A 357 -24.25 -10.07 6.67
C TYR A 357 -22.89 -9.64 6.14
N GLN A 358 -22.51 -10.16 4.98
CA GLN A 358 -21.21 -9.87 4.36
C GLN A 358 -21.40 -9.52 2.89
N LEU A 359 -20.77 -8.45 2.44
CA LEU A 359 -20.83 -7.94 1.08
C LEU A 359 -19.42 -7.68 0.56
N ALA A 360 -19.13 -8.10 -0.66
CA ALA A 360 -17.92 -7.75 -1.38
C ALA A 360 -18.29 -6.83 -2.55
N PHE A 361 -17.49 -5.80 -2.78
CA PHE A 361 -17.73 -4.85 -3.86
C PHE A 361 -16.41 -4.21 -4.32
N ASN A 362 -16.40 -3.68 -5.55
CA ASN A 362 -15.33 -2.86 -6.07
C ASN A 362 -15.78 -1.39 -6.07
N THR A 363 -14.89 -0.49 -5.65
CA THR A 363 -15.19 0.95 -5.57
C THR A 363 -15.33 1.64 -6.94
N GLY A 364 -14.88 1.00 -8.03
CA GLY A 364 -14.88 1.61 -9.36
C GLY A 364 -14.11 2.94 -9.36
N ASP A 365 -14.68 3.97 -9.92
CA ASP A 365 -14.07 5.31 -9.98
C ASP A 365 -14.41 6.20 -8.76
N HIS A 366 -15.08 5.65 -7.72
CA HIS A 366 -15.43 6.39 -6.52
C HIS A 366 -14.25 6.45 -5.53
N ASP A 367 -13.97 7.62 -5.02
CA ASP A 367 -12.99 7.91 -3.96
C ASP A 367 -13.63 8.23 -2.61
N VAL A 368 -14.96 8.38 -2.60
CA VAL A 368 -15.81 8.45 -1.40
C VAL A 368 -17.02 7.58 -1.63
N ILE A 369 -17.36 6.77 -0.64
CA ILE A 369 -18.55 5.91 -0.64
C ILE A 369 -19.38 6.16 0.61
N ARG A 370 -20.67 5.81 0.54
CA ARG A 370 -21.57 5.77 1.68
C ARG A 370 -21.92 4.32 2.02
N VAL A 371 -21.52 3.87 3.20
CA VAL A 371 -22.00 2.64 3.83
C VAL A 371 -23.28 2.95 4.57
N PHE A 372 -24.34 2.17 4.36
CA PHE A 372 -25.63 2.44 4.98
C PHE A 372 -26.39 1.17 5.39
N ALA A 373 -27.21 1.29 6.42
CA ALA A 373 -28.28 0.37 6.74
C ALA A 373 -29.58 1.15 6.83
N GLY A 374 -30.64 0.70 6.15
CA GLY A 374 -31.85 1.51 6.04
C GLY A 374 -33.13 0.72 5.84
N LEU A 375 -34.24 1.42 6.07
CA LEU A 375 -35.60 0.92 5.97
C LEU A 375 -36.43 1.67 4.92
N GLN A 376 -37.10 0.89 4.07
CA GLN A 376 -38.00 1.43 3.04
C GLN A 376 -39.23 2.09 3.65
N PRO A 377 -39.80 3.12 2.99
CA PRO A 377 -41.05 3.74 3.37
C PRO A 377 -42.22 2.76 3.49
N GLY A 378 -43.15 3.00 4.43
CA GLY A 378 -44.38 2.23 4.57
C GLY A 378 -45.11 2.56 5.87
N GLY A 379 -46.41 2.28 5.94
CA GLY A 379 -47.31 2.75 7.04
C GLY A 379 -47.16 2.04 8.37
N ASP A 380 -46.50 0.88 8.41
CA ASP A 380 -46.34 0.12 9.66
C ASP A 380 -45.00 0.43 10.34
N ASP A 381 -44.99 0.36 11.69
CA ASP A 381 -43.78 0.52 12.46
C ASP A 381 -42.81 -0.64 12.20
N ALA A 382 -41.62 -0.31 11.69
CA ALA A 382 -40.53 -1.25 11.43
C ALA A 382 -39.25 -0.74 12.07
N TRP A 383 -38.39 -1.67 12.43
CA TRP A 383 -37.10 -1.37 13.03
C TRP A 383 -36.02 -2.31 12.50
N LEU A 384 -34.78 -1.81 12.46
CA LEU A 384 -33.56 -2.59 12.38
C LEU A 384 -32.60 -2.14 13.48
N GLN A 385 -31.78 -3.07 13.92
CA GLN A 385 -30.63 -2.81 14.79
C GLN A 385 -29.39 -3.41 14.13
N LEU A 386 -28.28 -2.70 14.21
CA LEU A 386 -27.00 -3.11 13.62
C LEU A 386 -25.87 -2.88 14.61
N ASP A 387 -24.87 -3.74 14.54
CA ASP A 387 -23.71 -3.69 15.42
C ASP A 387 -22.49 -4.31 14.71
N ASP A 388 -21.29 -4.09 15.27
CA ASP A 388 -20.03 -4.62 14.76
C ASP A 388 -19.88 -4.45 13.23
N VAL A 389 -20.14 -3.23 12.73
CA VAL A 389 -20.02 -2.91 11.32
C VAL A 389 -18.55 -2.74 10.96
N PHE A 390 -18.08 -3.52 9.98
CA PHE A 390 -16.69 -3.59 9.62
C PHE A 390 -16.50 -3.40 8.11
N LEU A 391 -15.60 -2.50 7.70
CA LEU A 391 -15.23 -2.25 6.32
C LEU A 391 -13.70 -2.32 6.17
N ALA A 392 -13.19 -3.15 5.28
CA ALA A 392 -11.76 -3.23 4.97
C ALA A 392 -11.50 -3.45 3.48
N ALA A 393 -10.31 -3.05 3.02
CA ALA A 393 -9.84 -3.38 1.69
C ALA A 393 -9.43 -4.86 1.60
N GLY A 394 -9.62 -5.47 0.43
CA GLY A 394 -9.38 -6.87 0.15
C GLY A 394 -10.66 -7.72 0.16
N LEU A 395 -10.53 -8.99 -0.19
CA LEU A 395 -11.64 -9.94 -0.13
C LEU A 395 -11.94 -10.31 1.33
N ALA A 396 -13.21 -10.58 1.61
CA ALA A 396 -13.60 -11.08 2.93
C ALA A 396 -12.78 -12.33 3.27
N PRO A 397 -12.18 -12.42 4.46
CA PRO A 397 -11.56 -13.66 4.88
C PRO A 397 -12.61 -14.78 4.83
N PRO A 398 -12.23 -16.01 4.44
CA PRO A 398 -13.17 -17.11 4.50
C PRO A 398 -13.71 -17.20 5.93
N VAL A 399 -15.02 -17.26 6.06
CA VAL A 399 -15.68 -17.44 7.36
C VAL A 399 -15.05 -18.67 8.00
N ALA A 400 -14.32 -18.49 9.10
CA ALA A 400 -13.82 -19.62 9.86
C ALA A 400 -15.03 -20.51 10.17
N PRO A 401 -14.95 -21.83 9.91
CA PRO A 401 -16.05 -22.69 10.29
C PRO A 401 -16.30 -22.47 11.78
N VAL A 402 -17.55 -22.20 12.14
CA VAL A 402 -17.98 -22.12 13.54
C VAL A 402 -17.60 -23.48 14.14
N VAL A 403 -16.51 -23.51 14.87
CA VAL A 403 -16.15 -24.66 15.68
C VAL A 403 -17.22 -24.70 16.76
N PRO A 404 -18.06 -25.75 16.83
CA PRO A 404 -19.00 -25.86 17.93
C PRO A 404 -18.20 -25.78 19.23
N ASP A 405 -18.69 -25.01 20.20
CA ASP A 405 -18.11 -24.91 21.52
C ASP A 405 -17.78 -26.31 22.01
N GLU A 406 -16.50 -26.67 22.03
CA GLU A 406 -16.06 -27.90 22.71
C GLU A 406 -16.21 -27.65 24.20
N ASP A 407 -17.05 -28.46 24.81
CA ASP A 407 -17.33 -28.51 26.25
C ASP A 407 -16.02 -28.41 27.07
N PRO A 408 -15.84 -27.44 27.96
CA PRO A 408 -14.55 -27.17 28.62
C PRO A 408 -14.19 -28.17 29.73
N PHE A 409 -14.77 -29.36 29.76
CA PHE A 409 -14.51 -30.37 30.78
C PHE A 409 -14.11 -31.74 30.22
N GLU A 410 -12.85 -31.86 29.78
CA GLU A 410 -12.13 -33.12 29.88
C GLU A 410 -10.88 -32.95 30.77
N PRO A 411 -10.68 -33.79 31.78
CA PRO A 411 -9.54 -33.68 32.70
C PRO A 411 -8.25 -34.18 32.03
N PHE A 412 -7.19 -33.38 32.13
CA PHE A 412 -5.85 -33.68 31.63
C PHE A 412 -5.33 -35.02 32.19
N PRO A 413 -4.75 -35.90 31.36
CA PRO A 413 -4.01 -37.04 31.87
C PRO A 413 -2.69 -36.59 32.48
N ASN A 414 -2.39 -37.10 33.67
CA ASN A 414 -1.14 -36.91 34.40
C ASN A 414 0.07 -37.38 33.57
N VAL A 415 0.99 -36.45 33.27
CA VAL A 415 2.32 -36.76 32.71
C VAL A 415 3.34 -36.64 33.87
N PRO A 416 4.17 -37.67 34.11
CA PRO A 416 5.24 -37.59 35.10
C PRO A 416 6.40 -36.68 34.62
N PRO A 417 7.19 -36.11 35.54
CA PRO A 417 8.28 -35.19 35.16
C PRO A 417 9.46 -35.95 34.54
N GLU A 418 9.98 -35.46 33.43
CA GLU A 418 11.26 -35.92 32.86
C GLU A 418 12.43 -35.13 33.44
N ASP A 419 13.50 -35.88 33.64
CA ASP A 419 14.73 -35.61 34.37
C ASP A 419 15.71 -34.75 33.57
N ASP A 420 16.26 -33.72 34.22
CA ASP A 420 17.36 -32.90 33.71
C ASP A 420 18.68 -33.67 33.78
N THR A 421 19.37 -33.76 32.65
CA THR A 421 20.86 -33.72 32.60
C THR A 421 21.35 -33.72 31.14
N ASN A 422 22.04 -32.74 30.67
CA ASN A 422 23.48 -32.81 30.38
C ASN A 422 24.09 -31.57 29.68
N ASP A 423 25.22 -31.25 30.21
CA ASP A 423 26.20 -30.24 29.80
C ASP A 423 26.80 -30.42 28.41
N GLY A 424 27.33 -29.30 27.85
CA GLY A 424 28.34 -29.38 26.82
C GLY A 424 28.60 -28.10 26.03
N ALA A 425 29.68 -27.40 26.36
CA ALA A 425 30.17 -26.14 25.87
C ALA A 425 30.90 -26.18 24.48
N PRO A 426 31.54 -25.13 24.00
CA PRO A 426 31.34 -24.51 22.68
C PRO A 426 32.49 -24.74 21.69
N ALA A 427 32.28 -24.49 20.41
CA ALA A 427 33.33 -24.48 19.39
C ALA A 427 33.33 -23.20 18.51
N LYS A 428 34.54 -22.81 18.26
CA LYS A 428 35.10 -21.55 17.80
C LYS A 428 34.85 -21.18 16.32
N ASN A 429 34.86 -19.85 16.15
CA ASN A 429 35.19 -19.05 14.96
C ASN A 429 36.15 -19.63 13.93
N SER A 430 35.88 -19.41 12.65
CA SER A 430 36.90 -18.99 11.70
C SER A 430 36.29 -18.11 10.59
N GLY A 431 36.82 -16.89 10.46
CA GLY A 431 36.45 -15.90 9.48
C GLY A 431 37.00 -16.22 8.09
N GLY A 432 36.34 -15.66 7.10
CA GLY A 432 36.79 -15.59 5.72
C GLY A 432 36.09 -14.45 5.01
N SER A 433 36.78 -13.32 4.89
CA SER A 433 36.37 -12.20 4.08
C SER A 433 36.63 -12.46 2.61
N ALA A 434 35.64 -12.38 1.76
CA ALA A 434 35.79 -12.30 0.32
C ALA A 434 35.52 -10.87 -0.17
N PRO A 435 36.23 -10.38 -1.20
CA PRO A 435 36.13 -9.00 -1.64
C PRO A 435 34.88 -8.78 -2.51
N VAL A 436 34.16 -7.70 -2.20
CA VAL A 436 33.03 -7.20 -3.00
C VAL A 436 33.60 -6.51 -4.24
N ALA A 437 33.32 -7.08 -5.40
CA ALA A 437 33.56 -6.40 -6.68
C ALA A 437 32.47 -5.35 -6.88
N GLY A 438 32.86 -4.08 -6.98
CA GLY A 438 31.97 -2.97 -7.29
C GLY A 438 31.57 -2.98 -8.75
N SER A 439 30.30 -2.74 -9.04
CA SER A 439 29.85 -2.29 -10.36
C SER A 439 28.61 -1.40 -10.24
N GLY A 440 28.78 -0.16 -10.66
CA GLY A 440 27.82 0.69 -11.31
C GLY A 440 26.51 1.00 -10.62
N GLY A 441 26.53 1.88 -9.63
CA GLY A 441 25.33 2.59 -9.21
C GLY A 441 24.80 3.43 -10.38
N GLY A 442 23.51 3.27 -10.72
CA GLY A 442 22.86 4.08 -11.74
C GLY A 442 22.77 5.55 -11.35
N SER A 443 23.85 6.29 -11.56
CA SER A 443 23.87 7.73 -11.48
C SER A 443 23.21 8.32 -12.72
N ILE A 444 22.25 9.23 -12.51
CA ILE A 444 21.63 9.97 -13.60
C ILE A 444 22.68 10.83 -14.29
N PRO A 445 22.78 10.80 -15.62
CA PRO A 445 23.77 11.61 -16.33
C PRO A 445 23.58 13.10 -16.05
N LEU A 446 24.70 13.81 -15.90
CA LEU A 446 24.76 15.26 -15.68
C LEU A 446 23.94 16.06 -16.69
N SER A 447 23.73 15.53 -17.89
CA SER A 447 22.91 16.11 -18.94
C SER A 447 21.44 16.33 -18.57
N ALA A 448 20.88 15.51 -17.68
CA ALA A 448 19.50 15.67 -17.23
C ALA A 448 19.35 16.79 -16.17
N LEU A 449 20.42 17.12 -15.45
CA LEU A 449 20.39 18.15 -14.42
C LEU A 449 20.53 19.58 -15.03
N LEU A 450 21.27 19.70 -16.14
CA LEU A 450 21.52 21.00 -16.79
C LEU A 450 20.32 21.55 -17.57
N LEU A 451 19.36 20.69 -17.93
CA LEU A 451 18.12 21.12 -18.59
C LEU A 451 17.12 21.79 -17.64
N GLY A 452 17.31 21.67 -16.34
CA GLY A 452 16.47 22.35 -15.33
C GLY A 452 16.96 23.73 -14.89
N LEU A 453 18.16 24.18 -15.30
CA LEU A 453 18.80 25.41 -14.81
C LEU A 453 19.26 26.36 -15.92
N GLY A 454 18.50 26.51 -16.98
CA GLY A 454 18.70 27.64 -17.90
C GLY A 454 19.34 27.31 -19.25
N PHE A 455 18.83 27.94 -20.25
CA PHE A 455 19.25 27.93 -21.66
C PHE A 455 20.76 28.14 -21.86
N GLY A 456 21.41 27.25 -22.55
CA GLY A 456 22.79 27.44 -22.96
C GLY A 456 23.38 26.32 -23.84
N VAL A 457 23.25 26.51 -25.15
CA VAL A 457 24.10 26.07 -26.26
C VAL A 457 24.67 24.65 -26.29
N TRP A 458 24.11 23.83 -27.16
CA TRP A 458 24.63 22.55 -27.60
C TRP A 458 25.64 22.70 -28.71
N ARG A 459 26.82 22.07 -28.57
CA ARG A 459 27.67 21.65 -29.68
C ARG A 459 27.98 20.19 -29.56
N THR A 460 27.48 19.43 -30.52
CA THR A 460 27.70 18.00 -30.78
C THR A 460 29.17 17.69 -31.02
N ILE A 461 29.75 16.71 -30.32
CA ILE A 461 30.96 16.01 -30.78
C ILE A 461 30.61 14.55 -30.94
N SER A 462 30.33 14.20 -32.21
CA SER A 462 30.38 12.83 -32.71
C SER A 462 31.83 12.39 -32.86
N ARG A 463 32.24 11.30 -32.22
CA ARG A 463 33.42 10.54 -32.65
C ARG A 463 33.08 9.09 -32.85
N SER A 464 33.08 8.74 -34.13
CA SER A 464 33.11 7.41 -34.73
C SER A 464 34.15 6.48 -34.07
N PHE A 465 33.74 5.27 -33.77
CA PHE A 465 34.67 4.14 -33.82
C PHE A 465 34.18 3.14 -34.86
N SER A 466 34.98 3.08 -35.95
CA SER A 466 34.89 2.10 -37.04
C SER A 466 35.68 0.84 -36.66
N GLY A 467 35.15 -0.31 -37.08
CA GLY A 467 35.93 -1.49 -37.42
C GLY A 467 35.81 -2.67 -36.46
N ARG A 468 35.19 -3.75 -36.80
CA ARG A 468 35.51 -4.73 -37.82
C ARG A 468 34.36 -5.72 -38.01
N ARG A 469 34.06 -5.96 -39.28
CA ARG A 469 33.25 -7.09 -39.75
C ARG A 469 34.01 -8.42 -39.58
N THR A 470 33.31 -9.48 -39.20
CA THR A 470 33.47 -10.78 -39.85
C THR A 470 32.12 -11.47 -39.96
N ALA A 471 31.82 -11.83 -41.18
CA ALA A 471 30.63 -12.55 -41.61
C ALA A 471 30.84 -14.08 -41.44
N ARG A 472 29.72 -14.80 -41.25
CA ARG A 472 29.34 -16.10 -41.85
C ARG A 472 27.95 -16.43 -41.34
N ALA A 473 26.94 -16.43 -42.16
CA ALA A 473 26.49 -17.32 -43.21
C ALA A 473 26.08 -18.72 -42.70
N GLY A 474 24.80 -19.03 -42.91
CA GLY A 474 24.34 -20.37 -43.22
C GLY A 474 23.17 -20.89 -42.43
N LEU A 475 21.94 -20.76 -42.98
CA LEU A 475 21.06 -21.83 -43.46
C LEU A 475 20.58 -22.87 -42.40
N ARG A 476 19.35 -22.85 -41.97
CA ARG A 476 18.11 -23.36 -42.56
C ARG A 476 16.95 -23.03 -41.63
#